data_edf3bcead6f04def4eb8fc5ae23ca6d3
#
_entry.id   edf3bcead6f04def4eb8fc5ae23ca6d3
#
_cell.length_a   1.000
_cell.length_b   1.000
_cell.length_c   1.000
_cell.angle_alpha   90.00
_cell.angle_beta   90.00
_cell.angle_gamma   90.00
#
_symmetry.space_group_name_H-M   'P 1'
#
loop_
_entity.id
_entity.type
_entity.pdbx_description
1 polymer ?
#
loop_
_entity_poly.entity_id
_entity_poly.type
_entity_poly.pdbx_seq_one_letter_code
_entity_poly.pdbx_strand_id
1 'polypeptide(L)' 'MGKYNFGRYIERRGTDSSKWDGFESRFPGYNASGALPMWVADMDFTAPDEVIDVLKKKAAFGIYGYPAPKGRSFDDAFIR' A
#
# COMPACT_ATOMS: atom_id res chain seq x y z
N MET A 1 -7.83 -16.29 14.20
CA MET A 1 -7.77 -15.27 13.13
C MET A 1 -8.00 -13.87 13.69
N GLY A 2 -7.19 -12.92 13.33
CA GLY A 2 -7.33 -11.56 13.85
C GLY A 2 -8.38 -10.73 13.09
N LYS A 3 -8.46 -9.47 13.48
CA LYS A 3 -9.35 -8.50 12.87
C LYS A 3 -9.09 -8.30 11.37
N TYR A 4 -7.81 -8.42 10.97
CA TYR A 4 -7.41 -8.21 9.59
C TYR A 4 -7.01 -9.54 8.95
N ASN A 5 -7.32 -9.71 7.67
CA ASN A 5 -7.01 -10.94 6.95
C ASN A 5 -5.70 -10.78 6.18
N PHE A 6 -4.58 -11.04 6.84
CA PHE A 6 -3.26 -10.96 6.21
C PHE A 6 -2.95 -12.17 5.34
N GLY A 7 -3.75 -13.22 5.43
CA GLY A 7 -3.55 -14.43 4.63
C GLY A 7 -4.25 -14.44 3.29
N ARG A 8 -5.03 -13.42 2.98
CA ARG A 8 -5.77 -13.35 1.72
C ARG A 8 -4.82 -13.09 0.57
N TYR A 9 -4.89 -13.95 -0.45
CA TYR A 9 -4.11 -13.73 -1.66
C TYR A 9 -4.68 -12.57 -2.47
N ILE A 10 -3.81 -11.67 -2.89
CA ILE A 10 -4.18 -10.54 -3.72
C ILE A 10 -3.26 -10.55 -4.93
N GLU A 11 -3.86 -10.66 -6.13
CA GLU A 11 -3.07 -10.62 -7.36
C GLU A 11 -2.65 -9.18 -7.65
N ARG A 12 -1.35 -8.96 -7.68
CA ARG A 12 -0.79 -7.63 -7.89
C ARG A 12 -0.10 -7.46 -9.22
N ARG A 13 -0.04 -8.52 -10.05
CA ARG A 13 0.48 -8.40 -11.41
C ARG A 13 -0.48 -7.56 -12.23
N GLY A 14 0.08 -6.64 -13.04
CA GLY A 14 -0.74 -5.73 -13.83
C GLY A 14 -1.24 -4.50 -13.09
N THR A 15 -0.72 -4.23 -11.90
CA THR A 15 -1.11 -3.07 -11.09
C THR A 15 -0.02 -2.01 -10.99
N ASP A 16 0.99 -2.09 -11.86
CA ASP A 16 2.17 -1.22 -11.84
C ASP A 16 3.00 -1.36 -10.56
N SER A 17 2.95 -2.54 -9.95
CA SER A 17 3.76 -2.83 -8.78
C SER A 17 5.21 -3.06 -9.19
N SER A 18 6.12 -2.31 -8.64
CA SER A 18 7.54 -2.49 -8.88
C SER A 18 7.99 -3.88 -8.51
N LYS A 19 7.49 -4.40 -7.39
CA LYS A 19 7.83 -5.71 -6.88
C LYS A 19 7.43 -6.83 -7.84
N TRP A 20 6.21 -6.77 -8.38
CA TRP A 20 5.66 -7.83 -9.21
C TRP A 20 5.85 -7.57 -10.70
N ASP A 21 5.59 -6.36 -11.16
CA ASP A 21 5.64 -6.02 -12.59
C ASP A 21 7.01 -5.55 -13.04
N GLY A 22 7.81 -5.02 -12.13
CA GLY A 22 9.16 -4.55 -12.43
C GLY A 22 10.24 -5.61 -12.26
N PHE A 23 9.87 -6.82 -11.88
CA PHE A 23 10.84 -7.87 -11.55
C PHE A 23 11.70 -8.26 -12.75
N GLU A 24 11.06 -8.49 -13.89
CA GLU A 24 11.77 -8.98 -15.07
C GLU A 24 12.76 -7.95 -15.63
N SER A 25 12.39 -6.66 -15.64
CA SER A 25 13.31 -5.63 -16.11
C SER A 25 14.45 -5.39 -15.11
N ARG A 26 14.18 -5.59 -13.81
CA ARG A 26 15.23 -5.46 -12.79
C ARG A 26 16.20 -6.64 -12.80
N PHE A 27 15.70 -7.83 -13.06
CA PHE A 27 16.48 -9.06 -13.06
C PHE A 27 16.25 -9.81 -14.37
N PRO A 28 16.85 -9.34 -15.49
CA PRO A 28 16.64 -9.99 -16.78
C PRO A 28 17.08 -11.44 -16.77
N GLY A 29 16.33 -12.28 -17.45
CA GLY A 29 16.65 -13.70 -17.54
C GLY A 29 15.95 -14.57 -16.51
N TYR A 30 15.29 -14.00 -15.54
CA TYR A 30 14.52 -14.77 -14.58
C TYR A 30 13.07 -14.84 -15.00
N ASN A 31 12.43 -16.00 -14.73
CA ASN A 31 11.04 -16.21 -15.08
C ASN A 31 10.14 -15.55 -14.07
N ALA A 32 9.63 -14.37 -14.41
CA ALA A 32 8.79 -13.60 -13.51
C ALA A 32 7.46 -14.30 -13.20
N SER A 33 6.94 -15.11 -14.12
CA SER A 33 5.66 -15.79 -13.90
C SER A 33 5.77 -16.93 -12.90
N GLY A 34 6.95 -17.53 -12.77
CA GLY A 34 7.17 -18.63 -11.83
C GLY A 34 7.92 -18.24 -10.58
N ALA A 35 8.39 -17.01 -10.50
CA ALA A 35 9.20 -16.55 -9.37
C ALA A 35 8.34 -15.84 -8.34
N LEU A 36 8.70 -16.01 -7.07
CA LEU A 36 8.07 -15.28 -5.97
C LEU A 36 8.98 -14.11 -5.61
N PRO A 37 8.55 -12.87 -5.87
CA PRO A 37 9.40 -11.71 -5.60
C PRO A 37 9.63 -11.53 -4.10
N MET A 38 10.90 -11.40 -3.72
CA MET A 38 11.29 -11.15 -2.33
C MET A 38 12.45 -10.16 -2.27
N TRP A 39 12.63 -9.35 -3.31
CA TRP A 39 13.79 -8.49 -3.47
C TRP A 39 13.60 -7.09 -2.91
N VAL A 40 12.38 -6.71 -2.62
CA VAL A 40 12.07 -5.35 -2.13
C VAL A 40 11.08 -5.45 -0.97
N ALA A 41 11.22 -4.56 -0.01
CA ALA A 41 10.35 -4.51 1.15
C ALA A 41 9.00 -3.91 0.75
N ASP A 42 8.08 -4.77 0.39
CA ASP A 42 6.75 -4.40 -0.11
C ASP A 42 5.82 -5.54 0.27
N MET A 43 4.92 -5.27 1.19
CA MET A 43 4.03 -6.29 1.74
C MET A 43 2.83 -6.51 0.83
N ASP A 44 2.38 -7.76 0.76
CA ASP A 44 1.31 -8.17 -0.17
C ASP A 44 -0.06 -8.27 0.50
N PHE A 45 -0.25 -7.63 1.62
CA PHE A 45 -1.56 -7.57 2.26
C PHE A 45 -2.04 -6.13 2.35
N THR A 46 -3.36 -5.96 2.45
CA THR A 46 -3.95 -4.65 2.49
C THR A 46 -3.63 -3.91 3.80
N ALA A 47 -3.66 -2.58 3.73
CA ALA A 47 -3.65 -1.76 4.94
C ALA A 47 -4.91 -2.04 5.77
N PRO A 48 -4.89 -1.69 7.06
CA PRO A 48 -6.10 -1.80 7.89
C PRO A 48 -7.28 -1.07 7.27
N ASP A 49 -8.47 -1.61 7.46
CA ASP A 49 -9.69 -1.03 6.89
C ASP A 49 -9.90 0.41 7.33
N GLU A 50 -9.53 0.74 8.55
CA GLU A 50 -9.65 2.11 9.07
C GLU A 50 -8.82 3.09 8.26
N VAL A 51 -7.63 2.67 7.83
CA VAL A 51 -6.76 3.51 6.99
C VAL A 51 -7.37 3.69 5.61
N ILE A 52 -7.87 2.60 5.03
CA ILE A 52 -8.51 2.64 3.71
C ILE A 52 -9.72 3.56 3.74
N ASP A 53 -10.54 3.49 4.80
CA ASP A 53 -11.73 4.32 4.93
C ASP A 53 -11.38 5.80 5.00
N VAL A 54 -10.34 6.18 5.73
CA VAL A 54 -9.88 7.56 5.81
C VAL A 54 -9.43 8.06 4.43
N LEU A 55 -8.68 7.22 3.71
CA LEU A 55 -8.21 7.58 2.37
C LEU A 55 -9.38 7.75 1.39
N LYS A 56 -10.38 6.86 1.49
CA LYS A 56 -11.59 6.98 0.66
C LYS A 56 -12.32 8.29 0.93
N LYS A 57 -12.45 8.68 2.18
CA LYS A 57 -13.10 9.94 2.55
C LYS A 57 -12.34 11.14 1.99
N LYS A 58 -11.02 11.12 2.08
CA LYS A 58 -10.19 12.19 1.52
C LYS A 58 -10.30 12.24 -0.01
N ALA A 59 -10.29 11.08 -0.65
CA ALA A 59 -10.43 11.02 -2.11
C ALA A 59 -11.79 11.56 -2.54
N ALA A 60 -12.86 11.19 -1.84
CA ALA A 60 -14.21 11.65 -2.16
C ALA A 60 -14.39 13.14 -1.90
N PHE A 61 -13.69 13.70 -0.94
CA PHE A 61 -13.74 15.14 -0.64
C PHE A 61 -13.27 15.97 -1.86
N GLY A 62 -12.21 15.52 -2.53
CA GLY A 62 -11.82 16.06 -3.83
C GLY A 62 -11.02 17.37 -3.80
N ILE A 63 -10.78 17.92 -2.62
CA ILE A 63 -10.00 19.16 -2.49
C ILE A 63 -8.79 18.87 -1.62
N TYR A 64 -7.60 18.93 -2.21
CA TYR A 64 -6.36 18.51 -1.58
C TYR A 64 -5.45 19.71 -1.32
N GLY A 65 -5.84 20.53 -0.34
CA GLY A 65 -5.10 21.71 0.04
C GLY A 65 -4.11 21.42 1.16
N TYR A 66 -3.48 22.47 1.63
CA TYR A 66 -2.55 22.37 2.73
C TYR A 66 -3.31 22.22 4.04
N PRO A 67 -2.79 21.43 4.99
CA PRO A 67 -3.41 21.33 6.30
C PRO A 67 -3.20 22.61 7.10
N ALA A 68 -4.09 22.84 8.08
CA ALA A 68 -3.93 23.98 8.98
C ALA A 68 -2.63 23.84 9.77
N PRO A 69 -1.85 24.94 9.94
CA PRO A 69 -0.56 24.85 10.66
C PRO A 69 -0.67 24.34 12.08
N LYS A 70 -1.84 24.52 12.68
CA LYS A 70 -2.10 24.06 14.06
C LYS A 70 -3.14 22.94 14.07
N GLY A 71 -3.18 22.15 13.01
CA GLY A 71 -4.05 21.00 12.94
C GLY A 71 -3.67 19.98 13.99
N ARG A 72 -4.56 19.71 14.90
CA ARG A 72 -4.26 18.87 16.06
C ARG A 72 -4.26 17.39 15.76
N SER A 73 -5.04 16.98 14.77
CA SER A 73 -5.19 15.55 14.53
C SER A 73 -3.87 14.87 14.16
N PHE A 74 -3.03 15.52 13.36
CA PHE A 74 -1.74 14.97 12.99
C PHE A 74 -0.78 14.98 14.18
N ASP A 75 -0.69 16.12 14.87
CA ASP A 75 0.21 16.26 16.02
C ASP A 75 -0.15 15.26 17.12
N ASP A 76 -1.42 15.16 17.44
CA ASP A 76 -1.90 14.25 18.48
C ASP A 76 -1.60 12.80 18.14
N ALA A 77 -1.80 12.42 16.88
CA ALA A 77 -1.50 11.05 16.44
C ALA A 77 0.00 10.74 16.51
N PHE A 78 0.83 11.72 16.18
CA PHE A 78 2.29 11.54 16.19
C PHE A 78 2.86 11.48 17.60
N ILE A 79 2.35 12.31 18.49
CA ILE A 79 2.87 12.40 19.87
C ILE A 79 2.46 11.20 20.72
N ARG A 80 1.35 10.57 20.39
CA ARG A 80 0.91 9.39 21.13
C ARG A 80 1.97 8.32 21.15
#